data_edb25fa9e74aaa555a9aa1b3e6849497
#
_entry.id   edb25fa9e74aaa555a9aa1b3e6849497
#
_cell.length_a   1.000
_cell.length_b   1.000
_cell.length_c   1.000
_cell.angle_alpha   90.00
_cell.angle_beta   90.00
_cell.angle_gamma   90.00
#
_symmetry.space_group_name_H-M   'P 1'
#
loop_
_entity.id
_entity.type
_entity.pdbx_description
1 polymer ?
#
loop_
_entity_poly.entity_id
_entity_poly.type
_entity_poly.pdbx_seq_one_letter_code
_entity_poly.pdbx_strand_id
1 'polypeptide(L)'
;DGVFAVLMLALFTYGGMKNLGLMDIYEKVILVFSAISIVLLGWFWRPLQWVFAAVAAISLLAISWYAGDLSRGETVFGLKYMFASQPLVMWMSVLFILATVAYWVGLIWPKLTTVNWLASKLTYAGLIMGTAALMVRWHESYLIAPDVGHIPVSNLYEVFILFALLTTAFYLYYEDHYQTYQLGAFVMLVVVAAVGFLLWYSIDRGQQEIKPLIPALQSWWMKIHVPANFVGYGTLSIAAMVGFAYLIKFVGTPYSA
;
A
#
# COMPACT_ATOMS: atom_id res chain seq x y z
N ASP A 1 -16.26 12.63 -10.12
CA ASP A 1 -16.37 11.18 -10.40
C ASP A 1 -16.07 10.86 -11.88
N GLY A 2 -16.67 11.59 -12.86
CA GLY A 2 -16.42 11.33 -14.28
C GLY A 2 -14.99 11.64 -14.72
N VAL A 3 -14.41 12.77 -14.25
CA VAL A 3 -13.03 13.16 -14.57
C VAL A 3 -12.04 12.12 -14.04
N PHE A 4 -12.24 11.63 -12.82
CA PHE A 4 -11.41 10.57 -12.25
C PHE A 4 -11.46 9.29 -13.10
N ALA A 5 -12.66 8.84 -13.50
CA ALA A 5 -12.81 7.65 -14.34
C ALA A 5 -12.08 7.81 -15.68
N VAL A 6 -12.25 8.95 -16.36
CA VAL A 6 -11.57 9.25 -17.63
C VAL A 6 -10.05 9.25 -17.46
N LEU A 7 -9.53 9.90 -16.42
CA LEU A 7 -8.08 9.94 -16.16
C LEU A 7 -7.51 8.55 -15.86
N MET A 8 -8.18 7.75 -15.03
CA MET A 8 -7.72 6.39 -14.72
C MET A 8 -7.77 5.49 -15.94
N LEU A 9 -8.87 5.49 -16.70
CA LEU A 9 -8.97 4.70 -17.93
C LEU A 9 -7.93 5.12 -18.98
N ALA A 10 -7.67 6.43 -19.13
CA ALA A 10 -6.63 6.92 -20.02
C ALA A 10 -5.23 6.44 -19.58
N LEU A 11 -4.93 6.48 -18.29
CA LEU A 11 -3.66 6.01 -17.73
C LEU A 11 -3.46 4.51 -17.98
N PHE A 12 -4.47 3.68 -17.69
CA PHE A 12 -4.42 2.23 -17.93
C PHE A 12 -4.31 1.90 -19.42
N THR A 13 -5.03 2.63 -20.28
CA THR A 13 -4.96 2.47 -21.74
C THR A 13 -3.57 2.82 -22.24
N TYR A 14 -3.02 3.96 -21.81
CA TYR A 14 -1.65 4.38 -22.20
C TYR A 14 -0.61 3.35 -21.75
N GLY A 15 -0.64 2.93 -20.48
CA GLY A 15 0.27 1.92 -19.94
C GLY A 15 0.13 0.56 -20.66
N GLY A 16 -1.10 0.14 -20.93
CA GLY A 16 -1.39 -1.08 -21.69
C GLY A 16 -0.85 -1.00 -23.11
N MET A 17 -1.12 0.07 -23.86
CA MET A 17 -0.64 0.23 -25.23
C MET A 17 0.89 0.22 -25.32
N LYS A 18 1.57 0.87 -24.39
CA LYS A 18 3.04 0.92 -24.34
C LYS A 18 3.67 -0.46 -24.10
N ASN A 19 2.98 -1.35 -23.39
CA ASN A 19 3.52 -2.64 -22.94
C ASN A 19 2.81 -3.85 -23.58
N LEU A 20 1.96 -3.65 -24.60
CA LEU A 20 1.17 -4.71 -25.24
C LEU A 20 1.99 -5.91 -25.71
N GLY A 21 3.22 -5.67 -26.19
CA GLY A 21 4.12 -6.72 -26.68
C GLY A 21 4.79 -7.55 -25.57
N LEU A 22 4.79 -7.04 -24.33
CA LEU A 22 5.37 -7.69 -23.15
C LEU A 22 4.34 -8.49 -22.36
N MET A 23 3.03 -8.22 -22.58
CA MET A 23 1.94 -8.78 -21.81
C MET A 23 1.35 -10.03 -22.47
N ASP A 24 1.17 -11.09 -21.68
CA ASP A 24 0.38 -12.25 -22.07
C ASP A 24 -1.13 -11.96 -22.05
N ILE A 25 -1.95 -12.93 -22.47
CA ILE A 25 -3.42 -12.75 -22.53
C ILE A 25 -4.01 -12.57 -21.13
N TYR A 26 -3.48 -13.23 -20.11
CA TYR A 26 -3.97 -13.14 -18.74
C TYR A 26 -3.65 -11.77 -18.13
N GLU A 27 -2.46 -11.23 -18.41
CA GLU A 27 -2.04 -9.90 -17.95
C GLU A 27 -2.91 -8.80 -18.57
N LYS A 28 -3.26 -8.93 -19.84
CA LYS A 28 -4.20 -8.00 -20.51
C LYS A 28 -5.58 -8.03 -19.86
N VAL A 29 -6.08 -9.22 -19.55
CA VAL A 29 -7.36 -9.39 -18.84
C VAL A 29 -7.30 -8.78 -17.44
N ILE A 30 -6.24 -9.07 -16.67
CA ILE A 30 -6.02 -8.50 -15.33
C ILE A 30 -5.95 -6.98 -15.39
N LEU A 31 -5.26 -6.41 -16.38
CA LEU A 31 -5.16 -4.96 -16.58
C LEU A 31 -6.54 -4.30 -16.73
N VAL A 32 -7.39 -4.88 -17.61
CA VAL A 32 -8.75 -4.37 -17.84
C VAL A 32 -9.59 -4.45 -16.56
N PHE A 33 -9.58 -5.61 -15.87
CA PHE A 33 -10.32 -5.76 -14.62
C PHE A 33 -9.80 -4.83 -13.52
N SER A 34 -8.48 -4.60 -13.44
CA SER A 34 -7.89 -3.66 -12.49
C SER A 34 -8.32 -2.23 -12.77
N ALA A 35 -8.36 -1.82 -14.05
CA ALA A 35 -8.82 -0.48 -14.42
C ALA A 35 -10.28 -0.25 -14.02
N ILE A 36 -11.15 -1.22 -14.31
CA ILE A 36 -12.57 -1.16 -13.92
C ILE A 36 -12.70 -1.13 -12.39
N SER A 37 -11.97 -2.01 -11.68
CA SER A 37 -12.03 -2.10 -10.23
C SER A 37 -11.60 -0.80 -9.54
N ILE A 38 -10.54 -0.15 -10.01
CA ILE A 38 -10.07 1.13 -9.47
C ILE A 38 -11.12 2.23 -9.67
N VAL A 39 -11.78 2.28 -10.84
CA VAL A 39 -12.86 3.25 -11.08
C VAL A 39 -14.05 2.98 -10.14
N LEU A 40 -14.48 1.73 -10.02
CA LEU A 40 -15.60 1.34 -9.14
C LEU A 40 -15.28 1.61 -7.66
N LEU A 41 -14.08 1.28 -7.20
CA LEU A 41 -13.64 1.55 -5.84
C LEU A 41 -13.57 3.06 -5.56
N GLY A 42 -13.09 3.88 -6.50
CA GLY A 42 -13.08 5.32 -6.38
C GLY A 42 -14.48 5.94 -6.36
N TRP A 43 -15.47 5.33 -7.01
CA TRP A 43 -16.88 5.75 -6.92
C TRP A 43 -17.52 5.29 -5.63
N PHE A 44 -17.19 4.08 -5.16
CA PHE A 44 -17.69 3.53 -3.90
C PHE A 44 -17.18 4.32 -2.68
N TRP A 45 -15.90 4.71 -2.71
CA TRP A 45 -15.28 5.46 -1.62
C TRP A 45 -14.41 6.61 -2.16
N ARG A 46 -14.97 7.82 -2.15
CA ARG A 46 -14.36 9.02 -2.76
C ARG A 46 -12.93 9.36 -2.32
N PRO A 47 -12.52 9.19 -1.05
CA PRO A 47 -11.14 9.41 -0.66
C PRO A 47 -10.11 8.64 -1.48
N LEU A 48 -10.46 7.43 -1.99
CA LEU A 48 -9.58 6.66 -2.87
C LEU A 48 -9.26 7.36 -4.19
N GLN A 49 -10.13 8.24 -4.69
CA GLN A 49 -9.84 9.00 -5.91
C GLN A 49 -8.56 9.84 -5.75
N TRP A 50 -8.42 10.51 -4.60
CA TRP A 50 -7.23 11.29 -4.29
C TRP A 50 -6.00 10.41 -4.03
N VAL A 51 -6.19 9.28 -3.36
CA VAL A 51 -5.12 8.30 -3.14
C VAL A 51 -4.59 7.80 -4.47
N PHE A 52 -5.45 7.32 -5.38
CA PHE A 52 -5.03 6.83 -6.69
C PHE A 52 -4.42 7.92 -7.57
N ALA A 53 -4.97 9.15 -7.53
CA ALA A 53 -4.39 10.27 -8.26
C ALA A 53 -2.98 10.62 -7.76
N ALA A 54 -2.78 10.66 -6.44
CA ALA A 54 -1.48 10.93 -5.84
C ALA A 54 -0.47 9.80 -6.13
N VAL A 55 -0.89 8.53 -6.02
CA VAL A 55 -0.07 7.37 -6.37
C VAL A 55 0.36 7.44 -7.83
N ALA A 56 -0.58 7.72 -8.75
CA ALA A 56 -0.27 7.86 -10.17
C ALA A 56 0.73 8.99 -10.42
N ALA A 57 0.53 10.16 -9.81
CA ALA A 57 1.42 11.30 -9.96
C ALA A 57 2.85 10.99 -9.46
N ILE A 58 2.99 10.42 -8.26
CA ILE A 58 4.29 10.05 -7.68
C ILE A 58 4.98 8.99 -8.54
N SER A 59 4.25 7.94 -8.95
CA SER A 59 4.81 6.86 -9.75
C SER A 59 5.26 7.33 -11.12
N LEU A 60 4.46 8.14 -11.82
CA LEU A 60 4.82 8.69 -13.12
C LEU A 60 6.01 9.66 -13.02
N LEU A 61 6.08 10.46 -11.95
CA LEU A 61 7.22 11.33 -11.69
C LEU A 61 8.49 10.51 -11.50
N ALA A 62 8.46 9.48 -10.65
CA ALA A 62 9.59 8.58 -10.42
C ALA A 62 10.04 7.90 -11.73
N ILE A 63 9.10 7.33 -12.49
CA ILE A 63 9.36 6.67 -13.77
C ILE A 63 10.01 7.66 -14.78
N SER A 64 9.52 8.89 -14.83
CA SER A 64 10.08 9.92 -15.70
C SER A 64 11.53 10.28 -15.33
N TRP A 65 11.84 10.28 -14.04
CA TRP A 65 13.19 10.57 -13.55
C TRP A 65 14.16 9.42 -13.73
N TYR A 66 13.69 8.17 -13.73
CA TYR A 66 14.53 7.03 -14.13
C TYR A 66 14.95 7.11 -15.60
N ALA A 67 14.09 7.63 -16.49
CA ALA A 67 14.35 7.77 -17.92
C ALA A 67 14.93 6.49 -18.58
N GLY A 68 14.53 5.32 -18.09
CA GLY A 68 14.97 4.02 -18.59
C GLY A 68 16.32 3.52 -18.05
N ASP A 69 16.93 4.21 -17.09
CA ASP A 69 18.22 3.83 -16.50
C ASP A 69 18.11 3.68 -14.98
N LEU A 70 18.30 2.44 -14.50
CA LEU A 70 18.24 2.11 -13.08
C LEU A 70 19.30 2.84 -12.23
N SER A 71 20.49 3.11 -12.80
CA SER A 71 21.59 3.79 -12.10
C SER A 71 21.22 5.20 -11.64
N ARG A 72 20.23 5.82 -12.26
CA ARG A 72 19.71 7.13 -11.87
C ARG A 72 19.06 7.13 -10.49
N GLY A 73 18.62 5.96 -9.99
CA GLY A 73 18.16 5.79 -8.61
C GLY A 73 19.21 6.21 -7.57
N GLU A 74 20.50 6.05 -7.88
CA GLU A 74 21.61 6.43 -6.99
C GLU A 74 22.15 7.85 -7.25
N THR A 75 21.96 8.38 -8.44
CA THR A 75 22.56 9.65 -8.88
C THR A 75 21.60 10.84 -8.80
N VAL A 76 20.31 10.60 -9.04
CA VAL A 76 19.29 11.65 -8.97
C VAL A 76 18.82 11.81 -7.53
N PHE A 77 19.08 12.98 -6.93
CA PHE A 77 18.74 13.27 -5.53
C PHE A 77 17.29 12.93 -5.15
N GLY A 78 16.32 13.31 -5.97
CA GLY A 78 14.90 13.04 -5.71
C GLY A 78 14.56 11.56 -5.74
N LEU A 79 15.17 10.76 -6.61
CA LEU A 79 15.00 9.30 -6.59
C LEU A 79 15.67 8.71 -5.36
N LYS A 80 16.93 9.02 -5.12
CA LYS A 80 17.73 8.46 -4.04
C LYS A 80 17.12 8.63 -2.65
N TYR A 81 16.47 9.77 -2.38
CA TYR A 81 15.99 10.11 -1.04
C TYR A 81 14.46 10.13 -0.91
N MET A 82 13.70 10.13 -2.02
CA MET A 82 12.23 10.31 -1.97
C MET A 82 11.45 9.30 -2.79
N PHE A 83 11.78 9.12 -4.09
CA PHE A 83 10.84 8.52 -5.04
C PHE A 83 11.27 7.17 -5.63
N ALA A 84 12.48 6.66 -5.36
CA ALA A 84 12.80 5.26 -5.63
C ALA A 84 12.02 4.34 -4.68
N SER A 85 11.85 3.07 -5.03
CA SER A 85 10.98 2.17 -4.29
C SER A 85 11.40 2.00 -2.82
N GLN A 86 12.70 1.89 -2.54
CA GLN A 86 13.19 1.73 -1.17
C GLN A 86 12.98 2.96 -0.28
N PRO A 87 13.35 4.20 -0.69
CA PRO A 87 12.97 5.42 0.02
C PRO A 87 11.48 5.57 0.26
N LEU A 88 10.63 5.24 -0.73
CA LEU A 88 9.18 5.30 -0.57
C LEU A 88 8.68 4.33 0.52
N VAL A 89 9.23 3.10 0.60
CA VAL A 89 8.92 2.15 1.67
C VAL A 89 9.42 2.66 3.02
N MET A 90 10.58 3.31 3.07
CA MET A 90 11.10 3.91 4.29
C MET A 90 10.17 5.04 4.78
N TRP A 91 9.73 5.94 3.90
CA TRP A 91 8.78 6.99 4.23
C TRP A 91 7.41 6.43 4.67
N MET A 92 6.90 5.41 3.97
CA MET A 92 5.70 4.67 4.41
C MET A 92 5.87 4.17 5.85
N SER A 93 7.00 3.54 6.15
CA SER A 93 7.28 2.98 7.47
C SER A 93 7.30 4.05 8.57
N VAL A 94 7.99 5.15 8.34
CA VAL A 94 8.03 6.29 9.27
C VAL A 94 6.64 6.87 9.49
N LEU A 95 5.87 7.08 8.42
CA LEU A 95 4.53 7.64 8.50
C LEU A 95 3.57 6.72 9.27
N PHE A 96 3.63 5.40 9.06
CA PHE A 96 2.80 4.46 9.81
C PHE A 96 3.18 4.39 11.30
N ILE A 97 4.46 4.45 11.64
CA ILE A 97 4.91 4.52 13.04
C ILE A 97 4.39 5.80 13.71
N LEU A 98 4.58 6.95 13.06
CA LEU A 98 4.10 8.23 13.57
C LEU A 98 2.56 8.27 13.69
N ALA A 99 1.85 7.73 12.71
CA ALA A 99 0.39 7.60 12.75
C ALA A 99 -0.06 6.75 13.95
N THR A 100 0.61 5.61 14.18
CA THR A 100 0.31 4.73 15.30
C THR A 100 0.47 5.45 16.64
N VAL A 101 1.60 6.15 16.82
CA VAL A 101 1.83 6.97 18.03
C VAL A 101 0.74 8.03 18.19
N ALA A 102 0.37 8.72 17.10
CA ALA A 102 -0.67 9.74 17.14
C ALA A 102 -2.05 9.15 17.49
N TYR A 103 -2.42 7.97 16.96
CA TYR A 103 -3.68 7.30 17.33
C TYR A 103 -3.69 6.90 18.81
N TRP A 104 -2.57 6.41 19.37
CA TRP A 104 -2.47 6.11 20.79
C TRP A 104 -2.58 7.35 21.66
N VAL A 105 -1.93 8.44 21.27
CA VAL A 105 -2.06 9.74 21.95
C VAL A 105 -3.51 10.21 21.93
N GLY A 106 -4.18 10.13 20.75
CA GLY A 106 -5.58 10.52 20.62
C GLY A 106 -6.56 9.62 21.40
N LEU A 107 -6.22 8.33 21.59
CA LEU A 107 -7.00 7.41 22.41
C LEU A 107 -6.87 7.74 23.92
N ILE A 108 -5.65 8.04 24.39
CA ILE A 108 -5.37 8.38 25.80
C ILE A 108 -5.94 9.76 26.15
N TRP A 109 -5.84 10.72 25.23
CA TRP A 109 -6.33 12.10 25.40
C TRP A 109 -7.40 12.44 24.36
N PRO A 110 -8.64 11.97 24.51
CA PRO A 110 -9.69 12.16 23.50
C PRO A 110 -10.05 13.62 23.19
N LYS A 111 -9.68 14.55 24.08
CA LYS A 111 -9.87 15.99 23.86
C LYS A 111 -8.97 16.59 22.76
N LEU A 112 -7.90 15.89 22.39
CA LEU A 112 -6.95 16.32 21.35
C LEU A 112 -7.44 15.90 19.95
N THR A 113 -8.53 16.47 19.49
CA THR A 113 -9.15 16.13 18.17
C THR A 113 -8.20 16.35 17.00
N THR A 114 -7.32 17.37 17.07
CA THR A 114 -6.29 17.65 16.06
C THR A 114 -5.31 16.48 15.90
N VAL A 115 -4.96 15.78 16.99
CA VAL A 115 -4.04 14.65 16.94
C VAL A 115 -4.66 13.46 16.20
N ASN A 116 -5.95 13.19 16.42
CA ASN A 116 -6.68 12.14 15.69
C ASN A 116 -6.77 12.46 14.19
N TRP A 117 -7.07 13.71 13.84
CA TRP A 117 -7.06 14.16 12.45
C TRP A 117 -5.66 14.00 11.82
N LEU A 118 -4.59 14.38 12.54
CA LEU A 118 -3.22 14.22 12.08
C LEU A 118 -2.87 12.74 11.86
N ALA A 119 -3.25 11.85 12.80
CA ALA A 119 -3.05 10.41 12.69
C ALA A 119 -3.64 9.85 11.40
N SER A 120 -4.91 10.21 11.09
CA SER A 120 -5.57 9.84 9.85
C SER A 120 -4.80 10.34 8.61
N LYS A 121 -4.35 11.61 8.59
CA LYS A 121 -3.61 12.17 7.46
C LYS A 121 -2.24 11.51 7.26
N LEU A 122 -1.53 11.19 8.34
CA LEU A 122 -0.29 10.40 8.27
C LEU A 122 -0.53 9.00 7.72
N THR A 123 -1.64 8.38 8.10
CA THR A 123 -2.05 7.06 7.59
C THR A 123 -2.34 7.09 6.10
N TYR A 124 -3.08 8.10 5.60
CA TYR A 124 -3.28 8.30 4.16
C TYR A 124 -1.96 8.55 3.42
N ALA A 125 -1.07 9.38 3.98
CA ALA A 125 0.24 9.63 3.38
C ALA A 125 1.08 8.36 3.30
N GLY A 126 1.10 7.54 4.36
CA GLY A 126 1.76 6.23 4.37
C GLY A 126 1.19 5.27 3.32
N LEU A 127 -0.14 5.22 3.19
CA LEU A 127 -0.82 4.42 2.16
C LEU A 127 -0.41 4.85 0.75
N ILE A 128 -0.35 6.16 0.47
CA ILE A 128 0.07 6.70 -0.82
C ILE A 128 1.54 6.33 -1.10
N MET A 129 2.44 6.58 -0.14
CA MET A 129 3.87 6.29 -0.32
C MET A 129 4.14 4.80 -0.55
N GLY A 130 3.52 3.92 0.23
CA GLY A 130 3.70 2.48 0.08
C GLY A 130 3.10 1.92 -1.21
N THR A 131 1.93 2.42 -1.64
CA THR A 131 1.34 2.02 -2.91
C THR A 131 2.18 2.50 -4.09
N ALA A 132 2.67 3.75 -4.04
CA ALA A 132 3.61 4.26 -5.05
C ALA A 132 4.92 3.46 -5.05
N ALA A 133 5.42 3.04 -3.88
CA ALA A 133 6.61 2.19 -3.78
C ALA A 133 6.46 0.88 -4.56
N LEU A 134 5.33 0.20 -4.44
CA LEU A 134 5.07 -1.03 -5.20
C LEU A 134 5.01 -0.74 -6.71
N MET A 135 4.38 0.37 -7.14
CA MET A 135 4.33 0.74 -8.56
C MET A 135 5.72 1.07 -9.13
N VAL A 136 6.52 1.83 -8.39
CA VAL A 136 7.89 2.17 -8.78
C VAL A 136 8.77 0.91 -8.80
N ARG A 137 8.65 0.04 -7.79
CA ARG A 137 9.37 -1.24 -7.73
C ARG A 137 9.04 -2.15 -8.90
N TRP A 138 7.80 -2.16 -9.32
CA TRP A 138 7.39 -2.87 -10.54
C TRP A 138 8.12 -2.34 -11.76
N HIS A 139 8.23 -1.03 -11.91
CA HIS A 139 9.01 -0.43 -12.99
C HIS A 139 10.51 -0.75 -12.88
N GLU A 140 11.09 -0.63 -11.68
CA GLU A 140 12.50 -0.95 -11.41
C GLU A 140 12.84 -2.39 -11.79
N SER A 141 11.94 -3.36 -11.56
CA SER A 141 12.17 -4.77 -11.92
C SER A 141 12.39 -4.96 -13.43
N TYR A 142 11.66 -4.22 -14.26
CA TYR A 142 11.85 -4.23 -15.73
C TYR A 142 13.08 -3.46 -16.19
N LEU A 143 13.59 -2.51 -15.38
CA LEU A 143 14.84 -1.82 -15.70
C LEU A 143 16.08 -2.70 -15.41
N ILE A 144 15.97 -3.70 -14.54
CA ILE A 144 17.04 -4.68 -14.31
C ILE A 144 17.21 -5.56 -15.54
N ALA A 145 16.16 -6.26 -15.94
CA ALA A 145 16.09 -7.03 -17.17
C ALA A 145 14.64 -7.41 -17.48
N PRO A 146 14.26 -7.61 -18.74
CA PRO A 146 12.87 -7.97 -19.11
C PRO A 146 12.39 -9.28 -18.48
N ASP A 147 13.27 -10.25 -18.27
CA ASP A 147 13.00 -11.55 -17.64
C ASP A 147 12.94 -11.48 -16.10
N VAL A 148 13.47 -10.41 -15.51
CA VAL A 148 13.35 -10.10 -14.08
C VAL A 148 12.07 -9.34 -13.77
N GLY A 149 11.50 -8.64 -14.76
CA GLY A 149 10.29 -7.84 -14.61
C GLY A 149 9.08 -8.65 -14.16
N HIS A 150 8.49 -8.28 -13.01
CA HIS A 150 7.30 -8.92 -12.47
C HIS A 150 6.51 -8.00 -11.53
N ILE A 151 5.24 -8.32 -11.32
CA ILE A 151 4.41 -7.62 -10.34
C ILE A 151 5.00 -7.80 -8.92
N PRO A 152 5.08 -6.75 -8.09
CA PRO A 152 5.78 -6.79 -6.80
C PRO A 152 4.93 -7.46 -5.71
N VAL A 153 4.68 -8.75 -5.85
CA VAL A 153 4.00 -9.65 -4.90
C VAL A 153 4.69 -11.02 -4.85
N SER A 154 5.98 -11.04 -5.17
CA SER A 154 6.75 -12.24 -5.44
C SER A 154 7.55 -12.75 -4.25
N ASN A 155 7.89 -11.91 -3.32
CA ASN A 155 8.68 -12.25 -2.14
C ASN A 155 8.02 -11.75 -0.85
N LEU A 156 8.54 -12.23 0.28
CA LEU A 156 7.97 -11.92 1.59
C LEU A 156 8.03 -10.41 1.92
N TYR A 157 9.06 -9.70 1.44
CA TYR A 157 9.18 -8.25 1.60
C TYR A 157 8.02 -7.51 0.92
N GLU A 158 7.73 -7.85 -0.32
CA GLU A 158 6.67 -7.21 -1.12
C GLU A 158 5.26 -7.52 -0.59
N VAL A 159 5.03 -8.77 -0.18
CA VAL A 159 3.71 -9.17 0.32
C VAL A 159 3.43 -8.61 1.73
N PHE A 160 4.45 -8.34 2.54
CA PHE A 160 4.25 -7.62 3.82
C PHE A 160 3.96 -6.14 3.61
N ILE A 161 4.54 -5.51 2.57
CA ILE A 161 4.12 -4.16 2.15
C ILE A 161 2.65 -4.20 1.74
N LEU A 162 2.26 -5.14 0.85
CA LEU A 162 0.89 -5.28 0.39
C LEU A 162 -0.09 -5.52 1.56
N PHE A 163 0.26 -6.38 2.52
CA PHE A 163 -0.52 -6.62 3.73
C PHE A 163 -0.74 -5.33 4.54
N ALA A 164 0.32 -4.58 4.79
CA ALA A 164 0.24 -3.31 5.52
C ALA A 164 -0.67 -2.31 4.78
N LEU A 165 -0.56 -2.21 3.45
CA LEU A 165 -1.36 -1.31 2.64
C LEU A 165 -2.84 -1.70 2.60
N LEU A 166 -3.15 -2.97 2.38
CA LEU A 166 -4.54 -3.45 2.34
C LEU A 166 -5.21 -3.30 3.71
N THR A 167 -4.52 -3.70 4.79
CA THR A 167 -5.04 -3.51 6.17
C THR A 167 -5.30 -2.04 6.47
N THR A 168 -4.39 -1.15 6.07
CA THR A 168 -4.52 0.30 6.23
C THR A 168 -5.69 0.86 5.40
N ALA A 169 -5.83 0.44 4.15
CA ALA A 169 -6.90 0.92 3.27
C ALA A 169 -8.29 0.51 3.82
N PHE A 170 -8.45 -0.73 4.26
CA PHE A 170 -9.68 -1.18 4.92
C PHE A 170 -9.94 -0.43 6.22
N TYR A 171 -8.91 -0.22 7.05
CA TYR A 171 -9.06 0.57 8.26
C TYR A 171 -9.54 2.00 7.97
N LEU A 172 -8.93 2.70 7.01
CA LEU A 172 -9.32 4.06 6.64
C LEU A 172 -10.76 4.12 6.09
N TYR A 173 -11.19 3.09 5.36
CA TYR A 173 -12.58 2.97 4.95
C TYR A 173 -13.52 2.87 6.17
N TYR A 174 -13.20 2.04 7.15
CA TYR A 174 -14.00 1.92 8.37
C TYR A 174 -13.95 3.19 9.23
N GLU A 175 -12.79 3.85 9.33
CA GLU A 175 -12.64 5.12 10.01
C GLU A 175 -13.57 6.19 9.42
N ASP A 176 -13.59 6.30 8.09
CA ASP A 176 -14.44 7.23 7.37
C ASP A 176 -15.93 6.84 7.46
N HIS A 177 -16.26 5.56 7.34
CA HIS A 177 -17.63 5.07 7.39
C HIS A 177 -18.28 5.24 8.77
N TYR A 178 -17.56 4.90 9.83
CA TYR A 178 -18.04 4.98 11.21
C TYR A 178 -17.71 6.29 11.92
N GLN A 179 -16.99 7.20 11.26
CA GLN A 179 -16.58 8.49 11.80
C GLN A 179 -15.89 8.39 13.16
N THR A 180 -15.02 7.39 13.35
CA THR A 180 -14.33 7.11 14.61
C THR A 180 -12.85 6.79 14.42
N TYR A 181 -11.99 7.42 15.22
CA TYR A 181 -10.55 7.19 15.23
C TYR A 181 -10.08 6.15 16.26
N GLN A 182 -10.97 5.70 17.15
CA GLN A 182 -10.59 4.90 18.32
C GLN A 182 -9.95 3.54 17.95
N LEU A 183 -10.43 2.93 16.88
CA LEU A 183 -9.92 1.65 16.41
C LEU A 183 -8.51 1.76 15.81
N GLY A 184 -8.10 2.97 15.39
CA GLY A 184 -6.79 3.22 14.77
C GLY A 184 -5.62 2.81 15.64
N ALA A 185 -5.69 3.07 16.94
CA ALA A 185 -4.66 2.66 17.88
C ALA A 185 -4.39 1.15 17.86
N PHE A 186 -5.42 0.33 17.67
CA PHE A 186 -5.32 -1.12 17.66
C PHE A 186 -4.92 -1.67 16.29
N VAL A 187 -5.57 -1.21 15.22
CA VAL A 187 -5.29 -1.71 13.86
C VAL A 187 -3.89 -1.31 13.42
N MET A 188 -3.48 -0.07 13.70
CA MET A 188 -2.14 0.40 13.32
C MET A 188 -1.01 -0.31 14.08
N LEU A 189 -1.26 -0.96 15.23
CA LEU A 189 -0.29 -1.86 15.86
C LEU A 189 0.03 -3.06 14.96
N VAL A 190 -0.98 -3.66 14.33
CA VAL A 190 -0.77 -4.78 13.39
C VAL A 190 0.03 -4.30 12.19
N VAL A 191 -0.30 -3.12 11.65
CA VAL A 191 0.41 -2.52 10.52
C VAL A 191 1.88 -2.25 10.90
N VAL A 192 2.14 -1.66 12.06
CA VAL A 192 3.51 -1.37 12.53
C VAL A 192 4.27 -2.65 12.87
N ALA A 193 3.62 -3.70 13.37
CA ALA A 193 4.26 -5.00 13.56
C ALA A 193 4.72 -5.59 12.21
N ALA A 194 3.89 -5.49 11.16
CA ALA A 194 4.27 -5.89 9.80
C ALA A 194 5.41 -5.04 9.26
N VAL A 195 5.39 -3.73 9.48
CA VAL A 195 6.47 -2.79 9.11
C VAL A 195 7.75 -3.12 9.89
N GLY A 196 7.67 -3.42 11.17
CA GLY A 196 8.82 -3.84 11.98
C GLY A 196 9.47 -5.10 11.45
N PHE A 197 8.66 -6.10 11.08
CA PHE A 197 9.16 -7.30 10.40
C PHE A 197 9.82 -6.96 9.06
N LEU A 198 9.19 -6.12 8.26
CA LEU A 198 9.71 -5.67 6.98
C LEU A 198 11.09 -5.01 7.10
N LEU A 199 11.24 -4.09 8.06
CA LEU A 199 12.51 -3.39 8.31
C LEU A 199 13.60 -4.38 8.78
N TRP A 200 13.28 -5.26 9.72
CA TRP A 200 14.20 -6.31 10.14
C TRP A 200 14.61 -7.20 8.96
N TYR A 201 13.65 -7.66 8.16
CA TYR A 201 13.89 -8.56 7.03
C TYR A 201 14.71 -7.89 5.91
N SER A 202 14.57 -6.58 5.77
CA SER A 202 15.38 -5.77 4.85
C SER A 202 16.81 -5.60 5.37
N ILE A 203 16.98 -5.14 6.61
CA ILE A 203 18.29 -4.79 7.16
C ILE A 203 19.13 -6.06 7.45
N ASP A 204 18.55 -7.06 8.10
CA ASP A 204 19.28 -8.26 8.54
C ASP A 204 19.47 -9.29 7.42
N ARG A 205 18.49 -9.43 6.53
CA ARG A 205 18.47 -10.45 5.48
C ARG A 205 18.72 -9.91 4.06
N GLY A 206 18.78 -8.60 3.86
CA GLY A 206 18.99 -7.97 2.56
C GLY A 206 17.92 -8.33 1.51
N GLN A 207 16.69 -8.66 1.95
CA GLN A 207 15.63 -9.18 1.06
C GLN A 207 14.83 -8.08 0.34
N GLN A 208 15.24 -6.83 0.46
CA GLN A 208 14.70 -5.72 -0.32
C GLN A 208 15.16 -5.75 -1.80
N GLU A 209 16.17 -6.52 -2.13
CA GLU A 209 16.66 -6.66 -3.50
C GLU A 209 15.60 -7.28 -4.41
N ILE A 210 15.54 -6.78 -5.66
CA ILE A 210 14.69 -7.35 -6.70
C ILE A 210 15.45 -8.51 -7.34
N LYS A 211 14.86 -9.71 -7.29
CA LYS A 211 15.45 -10.95 -7.83
C LYS A 211 14.51 -11.57 -8.85
N PRO A 212 15.03 -12.33 -9.83
CA PRO A 212 14.18 -13.08 -10.77
C PRO A 212 13.19 -13.99 -10.02
N LEU A 213 11.99 -14.15 -10.59
CA LEU A 213 11.00 -15.08 -10.05
C LEU A 213 11.50 -16.51 -10.09
N ILE A 214 11.41 -17.20 -8.96
CA ILE A 214 11.62 -18.66 -8.94
C ILE A 214 10.51 -19.36 -9.76
N PRO A 215 10.80 -20.50 -10.41
CA PRO A 215 9.84 -21.18 -11.32
C PRO A 215 8.47 -21.42 -10.70
N ALA A 216 8.40 -21.72 -9.41
CA ALA A 216 7.14 -21.96 -8.68
C ALA A 216 6.22 -20.74 -8.62
N LEU A 217 6.75 -19.51 -8.76
CA LEU A 217 6.01 -18.26 -8.71
C LEU A 217 5.72 -17.66 -10.10
N GLN A 218 6.14 -18.30 -11.18
CA GLN A 218 5.94 -17.81 -12.55
C GLN A 218 4.52 -18.05 -13.09
N SER A 219 3.60 -18.59 -12.27
CA SER A 219 2.21 -18.82 -12.66
C SER A 219 1.43 -17.50 -12.69
N TRP A 220 0.60 -17.32 -13.74
CA TRP A 220 -0.35 -16.19 -13.81
C TRP A 220 -1.32 -16.18 -12.61
N TRP A 221 -1.62 -17.35 -12.04
CA TRP A 221 -2.51 -17.51 -10.89
C TRP A 221 -1.98 -16.80 -9.63
N MET A 222 -0.67 -16.71 -9.47
CA MET A 222 -0.04 -16.00 -8.35
C MET A 222 -0.48 -14.52 -8.31
N LYS A 223 -0.62 -13.89 -9.47
CA LYS A 223 -1.00 -12.47 -9.61
C LYS A 223 -2.41 -12.15 -9.07
N ILE A 224 -3.26 -13.16 -8.96
CA ILE A 224 -4.62 -13.06 -8.39
C ILE A 224 -4.67 -13.65 -6.98
N HIS A 225 -4.13 -14.84 -6.80
CA HIS A 225 -4.24 -15.59 -5.54
C HIS A 225 -3.55 -14.88 -4.37
N VAL A 226 -2.36 -14.34 -4.58
CA VAL A 226 -1.60 -13.66 -3.50
C VAL A 226 -2.33 -12.41 -3.02
N PRO A 227 -2.70 -11.43 -3.87
CA PRO A 227 -3.48 -10.28 -3.40
C PRO A 227 -4.80 -10.66 -2.74
N ALA A 228 -5.52 -11.65 -3.26
CA ALA A 228 -6.78 -12.12 -2.69
C ALA A 228 -6.61 -12.66 -1.26
N ASN A 229 -5.55 -13.45 -1.01
CA ASN A 229 -5.23 -13.92 0.34
C ASN A 229 -4.94 -12.76 1.31
N PHE A 230 -4.20 -11.74 0.86
CA PHE A 230 -3.87 -10.59 1.71
C PHE A 230 -5.06 -9.67 1.98
N VAL A 231 -6.06 -9.64 1.10
CA VAL A 231 -7.38 -9.06 1.41
C VAL A 231 -8.00 -9.80 2.61
N GLY A 232 -8.00 -11.13 2.59
CA GLY A 232 -8.49 -11.96 3.70
C GLY A 232 -7.71 -11.71 5.00
N TYR A 233 -6.39 -11.73 4.95
CA TYR A 233 -5.55 -11.51 6.14
C TYR A 233 -5.74 -10.10 6.73
N GLY A 234 -5.83 -9.07 5.90
CA GLY A 234 -6.06 -7.70 6.34
C GLY A 234 -7.41 -7.54 7.05
N THR A 235 -8.48 -8.06 6.45
CA THR A 235 -9.83 -7.98 7.04
C THR A 235 -9.96 -8.79 8.33
N LEU A 236 -9.37 -10.00 8.39
CA LEU A 236 -9.32 -10.82 9.62
C LEU A 236 -8.50 -10.15 10.73
N SER A 237 -7.41 -9.48 10.38
CA SER A 237 -6.59 -8.73 11.34
C SER A 237 -7.40 -7.58 11.96
N ILE A 238 -8.18 -6.84 11.15
CA ILE A 238 -9.07 -5.80 11.67
C ILE A 238 -10.14 -6.40 12.58
N ALA A 239 -10.78 -7.49 12.17
CA ALA A 239 -11.79 -8.17 12.98
C ALA A 239 -11.22 -8.63 14.34
N ALA A 240 -10.00 -9.16 14.36
CA ALA A 240 -9.30 -9.53 15.58
C ALA A 240 -9.05 -8.32 16.50
N MET A 241 -8.63 -7.18 15.93
CA MET A 241 -8.40 -5.96 16.71
C MET A 241 -9.68 -5.33 17.25
N VAL A 242 -10.78 -5.40 16.48
CA VAL A 242 -12.13 -5.00 16.97
C VAL A 242 -12.52 -5.87 18.17
N GLY A 243 -12.39 -7.19 18.05
CA GLY A 243 -12.68 -8.14 19.14
C GLY A 243 -11.80 -7.87 20.37
N PHE A 244 -10.51 -7.63 20.17
CA PHE A 244 -9.59 -7.31 21.27
C PHE A 244 -9.95 -6.00 21.97
N ALA A 245 -10.22 -4.93 21.22
CA ALA A 245 -10.66 -3.65 21.77
C ALA A 245 -11.99 -3.78 22.55
N TYR A 246 -12.94 -4.60 22.02
CA TYR A 246 -14.19 -4.89 22.70
C TYR A 246 -13.95 -5.61 24.04
N LEU A 247 -13.09 -6.62 24.09
CA LEU A 247 -12.78 -7.36 25.32
C LEU A 247 -12.14 -6.45 26.36
N ILE A 248 -11.23 -5.57 25.99
CA ILE A 248 -10.63 -4.60 26.91
C ILE A 248 -11.73 -3.70 27.51
N LYS A 249 -12.62 -3.19 26.67
CA LYS A 249 -13.71 -2.34 27.12
C LYS A 249 -14.68 -3.11 28.06
N PHE A 250 -15.00 -4.35 27.72
CA PHE A 250 -15.90 -5.20 28.49
C PHE A 250 -15.34 -5.51 29.89
N VAL A 251 -14.05 -5.88 29.97
CA VAL A 251 -13.39 -6.17 31.26
C VAL A 251 -13.18 -4.90 32.09
N GLY A 252 -12.92 -3.76 31.43
CA GLY A 252 -12.69 -2.48 32.09
C GLY A 252 -13.95 -1.74 32.54
N THR A 253 -15.16 -2.19 32.13
CA THR A 253 -16.43 -1.59 32.58
C THR A 253 -16.92 -2.35 33.82
N PRO A 254 -16.98 -1.71 35.03
CA PRO A 254 -17.57 -2.38 36.18
C PRO A 254 -19.03 -2.76 35.88
N TYR A 255 -19.39 -3.99 36.22
CA TYR A 255 -20.79 -4.40 36.19
C TYR A 255 -21.60 -3.45 37.09
N SER A 256 -22.38 -2.57 36.48
CA SER A 256 -23.46 -1.90 37.21
C SER A 256 -24.52 -2.98 37.44
N ALA A 257 -24.55 -3.51 38.66
CA ALA A 257 -25.62 -4.38 39.15
C ALA A 257 -26.94 -3.61 39.20
#